data_30d460c8b46cb6f8feaa29ab47faa85d
#
_entry.id   30d460c8b46cb6f8feaa29ab47faa85d
#
_cell.length_a   1.000
_cell.length_b   1.000
_cell.length_c   1.000
_cell.angle_alpha   90.00
_cell.angle_beta   90.00
_cell.angle_gamma   90.00
#
_symmetry.space_group_name_H-M   'P 1'
#
loop_
_entity.id
_entity.type
_entity.pdbx_description
1 polymer ?
#
loop_
_entity_poly.entity_id
_entity_poly.type
_entity_poly.pdbx_seq_one_letter_code
_entity_poly.pdbx_strand_id
1 'polypeptide(L)'
;MIFLHLLTVQNGGIKRSSLEVLSRGRALADALNTSGHAAELHAVVCSPEVASWDEAKWAAELGAYGVDTVWSATDEAFKEHNNQALLSAMQSAHAQATDQGAKPSVVAMASTEGVKDILGALSMRLGASVVADVSEFGVVAEGNGVLLTATRPVMASKANTHVQAQAQHVMVSVRSGSYGILENGVLENGENQNAKPLNHQPVRIVPLKIERADSKLQTQIREIITAAADTIDLNEAEAIVAAGRGVKDEAAKALIAELAGVLNAGIGASRALTEAGMYDPSVQIGQTGKVVSPQLYIAVGISGAIQHVAGITNSKVIVAVNKDVDAPIFEVADYGIVGDLYEVLPALIAEIKRVKG
;
A
#
# COMPACT_ATOMS: atom_id res chain seq x y z
N MET A 1 -19.84 -15.36 -0.73
CA MET A 1 -19.23 -14.11 -0.19
C MET A 1 -18.48 -13.40 -1.30
N ILE A 2 -18.50 -12.09 -1.35
CA ILE A 2 -17.78 -11.32 -2.37
C ILE A 2 -16.61 -10.59 -1.73
N PHE A 3 -15.39 -10.85 -2.20
CA PHE A 3 -14.23 -10.01 -1.93
C PHE A 3 -14.12 -8.97 -3.04
N LEU A 4 -14.16 -7.70 -2.70
CA LEU A 4 -14.10 -6.58 -3.65
C LEU A 4 -12.88 -5.72 -3.33
N HIS A 5 -11.92 -5.65 -4.25
CA HIS A 5 -10.68 -4.93 -4.08
C HIS A 5 -10.60 -3.73 -5.02
N LEU A 6 -10.42 -2.52 -4.45
CA LEU A 6 -10.08 -1.35 -5.25
C LEU A 6 -8.57 -1.38 -5.56
N LEU A 7 -8.25 -1.43 -6.84
CA LEU A 7 -6.86 -1.41 -7.31
C LEU A 7 -6.43 0.01 -7.67
N THR A 8 -5.32 0.43 -7.13
CA THR A 8 -4.67 1.69 -7.51
C THR A 8 -3.74 1.43 -8.69
N VAL A 9 -3.94 2.20 -9.76
CA VAL A 9 -3.13 2.12 -10.99
C VAL A 9 -2.23 3.34 -11.09
N GLN A 10 -1.00 3.13 -11.52
CA GLN A 10 -0.03 4.20 -11.79
C GLN A 10 0.83 3.80 -13.00
N ASN A 11 1.02 4.73 -13.94
CA ASN A 11 1.84 4.52 -15.14
C ASN A 11 1.46 3.24 -15.94
N GLY A 12 0.17 2.91 -16.00
CA GLY A 12 -0.33 1.74 -16.72
C GLY A 12 -0.10 0.39 -16.03
N GLY A 13 0.34 0.38 -14.77
CA GLY A 13 0.51 -0.83 -13.94
C GLY A 13 -0.25 -0.74 -12.61
N ILE A 14 -0.45 -1.89 -11.97
CA ILE A 14 -1.09 -1.96 -10.63
C ILE A 14 -0.02 -1.70 -9.58
N LYS A 15 -0.33 -0.85 -8.60
CA LYS A 15 0.57 -0.60 -7.48
C LYS A 15 0.79 -1.85 -6.64
N ARG A 16 2.04 -2.03 -6.16
CA ARG A 16 2.44 -3.13 -5.28
C ARG A 16 1.53 -3.28 -4.06
N SER A 17 1.22 -2.18 -3.39
CA SER A 17 0.31 -2.16 -2.23
C SER A 17 -1.10 -2.71 -2.54
N SER A 18 -1.61 -2.51 -3.76
CA SER A 18 -2.87 -3.10 -4.21
C SER A 18 -2.74 -4.61 -4.47
N LEU A 19 -1.60 -5.06 -5.01
CA LEU A 19 -1.33 -6.48 -5.25
C LEU A 19 -1.19 -7.26 -3.93
N GLU A 20 -0.59 -6.67 -2.89
CA GLU A 20 -0.52 -7.24 -1.55
C GLU A 20 -1.92 -7.52 -0.97
N VAL A 21 -2.82 -6.54 -1.06
CA VAL A 21 -4.21 -6.66 -0.58
C VAL A 21 -4.98 -7.69 -1.40
N LEU A 22 -4.79 -7.69 -2.71
CA LEU A 22 -5.41 -8.66 -3.62
C LEU A 22 -4.96 -10.09 -3.31
N SER A 23 -3.66 -10.30 -3.07
CA SER A 23 -3.07 -11.59 -2.69
C SER A 23 -3.65 -12.10 -1.37
N ARG A 24 -3.80 -11.22 -0.38
CA ARG A 24 -4.46 -11.56 0.89
C ARG A 24 -5.92 -11.94 0.69
N GLY A 25 -6.66 -11.18 -0.15
CA GLY A 25 -8.04 -11.49 -0.51
C GLY A 25 -8.18 -12.87 -1.14
N ARG A 26 -7.25 -13.25 -2.02
CA ARG A 26 -7.24 -14.59 -2.63
C ARG A 26 -7.04 -15.67 -1.58
N ALA A 27 -6.07 -15.52 -0.70
CA ALA A 27 -5.83 -16.50 0.36
C ALA A 27 -7.04 -16.70 1.28
N LEU A 28 -7.74 -15.62 1.62
CA LEU A 28 -8.97 -15.69 2.44
C LEU A 28 -10.13 -16.31 1.68
N ALA A 29 -10.31 -15.98 0.40
CA ALA A 29 -11.34 -16.60 -0.44
C ALA A 29 -11.12 -18.10 -0.60
N ASP A 30 -9.88 -18.54 -0.77
CA ASP A 30 -9.52 -19.97 -0.86
C ASP A 30 -9.80 -20.72 0.44
N ALA A 31 -9.47 -20.10 1.58
CA ALA A 31 -9.76 -20.68 2.90
C ALA A 31 -11.28 -20.85 3.12
N LEU A 32 -12.09 -19.87 2.72
CA LEU A 32 -13.54 -19.95 2.77
C LEU A 32 -14.09 -21.03 1.81
N ASN A 33 -13.62 -21.07 0.59
CA ASN A 33 -14.02 -22.10 -0.37
C ASN A 33 -13.69 -23.52 0.12
N THR A 34 -12.54 -23.68 0.77
CA THR A 34 -12.13 -24.96 1.37
C THR A 34 -13.04 -25.36 2.54
N SER A 35 -13.55 -24.38 3.29
CA SER A 35 -14.50 -24.62 4.40
C SER A 35 -15.98 -24.70 3.96
N GLY A 36 -16.24 -24.73 2.65
CA GLY A 36 -17.58 -24.92 2.08
C GLY A 36 -18.40 -23.63 1.90
N HIS A 37 -17.77 -22.46 2.06
CA HIS A 37 -18.40 -21.17 1.82
C HIS A 37 -17.96 -20.62 0.46
N ALA A 38 -18.87 -20.56 -0.52
CA ALA A 38 -18.56 -20.00 -1.83
C ALA A 38 -18.08 -18.54 -1.71
N ALA A 39 -16.86 -18.29 -2.17
CA ALA A 39 -16.24 -16.97 -2.18
C ALA A 39 -15.66 -16.64 -3.56
N GLU A 40 -15.93 -15.44 -4.05
CA GLU A 40 -15.45 -14.90 -5.32
C GLU A 40 -14.56 -13.68 -5.06
N LEU A 41 -13.50 -13.51 -5.85
CA LEU A 41 -12.56 -12.41 -5.78
C LEU A 41 -12.78 -11.46 -6.95
N HIS A 42 -13.19 -10.24 -6.66
CA HIS A 42 -13.45 -9.19 -7.63
C HIS A 42 -12.47 -8.04 -7.47
N ALA A 43 -12.04 -7.44 -8.58
CA ALA A 43 -11.24 -6.24 -8.62
C ALA A 43 -12.04 -5.07 -9.21
N VAL A 44 -11.81 -3.86 -8.70
CA VAL A 44 -12.34 -2.61 -9.27
C VAL A 44 -11.18 -1.77 -9.74
N VAL A 45 -11.22 -1.36 -10.99
CA VAL A 45 -10.19 -0.53 -11.61
C VAL A 45 -10.83 0.76 -12.14
N CYS A 46 -10.35 1.89 -11.65
CA CYS A 46 -10.84 3.21 -12.02
C CYS A 46 -9.68 4.01 -12.62
N SER A 47 -9.72 4.28 -13.92
CA SER A 47 -8.71 5.09 -14.60
C SER A 47 -9.30 5.73 -15.85
N PRO A 48 -8.85 6.94 -16.23
CA PRO A 48 -9.26 7.55 -17.50
C PRO A 48 -8.76 6.75 -18.71
N GLU A 49 -7.72 5.94 -18.53
CA GLU A 49 -7.04 5.20 -19.61
C GLU A 49 -7.52 3.76 -19.76
N VAL A 50 -8.43 3.28 -18.91
CA VAL A 50 -8.91 1.87 -18.94
C VAL A 50 -9.40 1.46 -20.32
N ALA A 51 -10.05 2.36 -21.07
CA ALA A 51 -10.54 2.05 -22.42
C ALA A 51 -9.44 1.76 -23.45
N SER A 52 -8.20 2.21 -23.19
CA SER A 52 -7.03 1.98 -24.06
C SER A 52 -6.20 0.76 -23.65
N TRP A 53 -6.57 0.08 -22.56
CA TRP A 53 -5.81 -1.06 -22.08
C TRP A 53 -6.03 -2.30 -22.93
N ASP A 54 -4.99 -3.09 -23.06
CA ASP A 54 -5.09 -4.44 -23.62
C ASP A 54 -5.83 -5.34 -22.60
N GLU A 55 -7.12 -5.59 -22.88
CA GLU A 55 -7.96 -6.41 -22.01
C GLU A 55 -7.40 -7.82 -21.80
N ALA A 56 -6.77 -8.40 -22.81
CA ALA A 56 -6.20 -9.74 -22.72
C ALA A 56 -5.01 -9.77 -21.77
N LYS A 57 -4.14 -8.73 -21.83
CA LYS A 57 -3.01 -8.57 -20.91
C LYS A 57 -3.50 -8.40 -19.47
N TRP A 58 -4.47 -7.53 -19.25
CA TRP A 58 -5.02 -7.28 -17.92
C TRP A 58 -5.76 -8.49 -17.34
N ALA A 59 -6.52 -9.21 -18.17
CA ALA A 59 -7.17 -10.44 -17.78
C ALA A 59 -6.14 -11.52 -17.37
N ALA A 60 -5.03 -11.63 -18.12
CA ALA A 60 -3.95 -12.56 -17.78
C ALA A 60 -3.24 -12.17 -16.47
N GLU A 61 -2.91 -10.88 -16.30
CA GLU A 61 -2.23 -10.38 -15.10
C GLU A 61 -3.11 -10.58 -13.84
N LEU A 62 -4.36 -10.12 -13.86
CA LEU A 62 -5.26 -10.28 -12.72
C LEU A 62 -5.74 -11.73 -12.51
N GLY A 63 -5.82 -12.50 -13.57
CA GLY A 63 -6.08 -13.95 -13.52
C GLY A 63 -4.97 -14.70 -12.77
N ALA A 64 -3.73 -14.25 -12.87
CA ALA A 64 -2.61 -14.81 -12.09
C ALA A 64 -2.78 -14.63 -10.58
N TYR A 65 -3.58 -13.65 -10.14
CA TYR A 65 -4.01 -13.46 -8.75
C TYR A 65 -5.34 -14.15 -8.42
N GLY A 66 -5.92 -14.88 -9.34
CA GLY A 66 -7.20 -15.59 -9.16
C GLY A 66 -8.41 -14.67 -9.08
N VAL A 67 -8.37 -13.53 -9.75
CA VAL A 67 -9.54 -12.63 -9.87
C VAL A 67 -10.59 -13.27 -10.77
N ASP A 68 -11.83 -13.33 -10.29
CA ASP A 68 -12.97 -13.88 -11.05
C ASP A 68 -13.62 -12.81 -11.95
N THR A 69 -13.73 -11.57 -11.45
CA THR A 69 -14.35 -10.45 -12.17
C THR A 69 -13.59 -9.15 -11.96
N VAL A 70 -13.36 -8.43 -13.04
CA VAL A 70 -12.83 -7.07 -13.04
C VAL A 70 -13.95 -6.09 -13.39
N TRP A 71 -14.25 -5.18 -12.51
CA TRP A 71 -15.15 -4.04 -12.73
C TRP A 71 -14.33 -2.87 -13.21
N SER A 72 -14.48 -2.47 -14.46
CA SER A 72 -13.68 -1.42 -15.09
C SER A 72 -14.49 -0.14 -15.25
N ALA A 73 -13.98 0.98 -14.72
CA ALA A 73 -14.59 2.28 -14.84
C ALA A 73 -13.65 3.25 -15.58
N THR A 74 -14.13 3.81 -16.70
CA THR A 74 -13.40 4.79 -17.49
C THR A 74 -14.13 6.13 -17.42
N ASP A 75 -13.48 7.15 -16.87
CA ASP A 75 -14.01 8.54 -16.87
C ASP A 75 -12.87 9.54 -16.71
N GLU A 76 -12.95 10.67 -17.40
CA GLU A 76 -11.99 11.77 -17.29
C GLU A 76 -11.89 12.34 -15.86
N ALA A 77 -12.96 12.22 -15.07
CA ALA A 77 -12.97 12.64 -13.68
C ALA A 77 -11.90 11.92 -12.81
N PHE A 78 -11.42 10.75 -13.23
CA PHE A 78 -10.34 10.06 -12.52
C PHE A 78 -8.97 10.75 -12.71
N LYS A 79 -8.76 11.53 -13.77
CA LYS A 79 -7.56 12.37 -13.93
C LYS A 79 -7.44 13.43 -12.85
N GLU A 80 -8.61 13.94 -12.41
CA GLU A 80 -8.70 14.99 -11.42
C GLU A 80 -8.79 14.46 -9.99
N HIS A 81 -8.48 13.17 -9.75
CA HIS A 81 -8.64 12.51 -8.46
C HIS A 81 -10.00 12.79 -7.81
N ASN A 82 -11.05 12.70 -8.60
CA ASN A 82 -12.41 13.03 -8.16
C ASN A 82 -12.98 11.92 -7.25
N ASN A 83 -12.99 12.19 -5.95
CA ASN A 83 -13.51 11.26 -4.95
C ASN A 83 -14.97 10.85 -5.18
N GLN A 84 -15.81 11.74 -5.77
CA GLN A 84 -17.20 11.40 -6.06
C GLN A 84 -17.33 10.36 -7.18
N ALA A 85 -16.51 10.48 -8.23
CA ALA A 85 -16.45 9.50 -9.31
C ALA A 85 -16.00 8.13 -8.77
N LEU A 86 -14.98 8.10 -7.92
CA LEU A 86 -14.48 6.88 -7.30
C LEU A 86 -15.52 6.24 -6.37
N LEU A 87 -16.19 7.04 -5.54
CA LEU A 87 -17.29 6.58 -4.68
C LEU A 87 -18.44 5.99 -5.50
N SER A 88 -18.82 6.62 -6.61
CA SER A 88 -19.88 6.14 -7.51
C SER A 88 -19.49 4.82 -8.17
N ALA A 89 -18.25 4.71 -8.67
CA ALA A 89 -17.74 3.48 -9.26
C ALA A 89 -17.75 2.31 -8.26
N MET A 90 -17.23 2.54 -7.06
CA MET A 90 -17.20 1.53 -6.00
C MET A 90 -18.60 1.10 -5.56
N GLN A 91 -19.54 2.05 -5.43
CA GLN A 91 -20.92 1.76 -5.10
C GLN A 91 -21.61 0.92 -6.19
N SER A 92 -21.40 1.27 -7.46
CA SER A 92 -21.95 0.54 -8.59
C SER A 92 -21.36 -0.89 -8.68
N ALA A 93 -20.05 -1.03 -8.53
CA ALA A 93 -19.38 -2.33 -8.50
C ALA A 93 -19.91 -3.22 -7.35
N HIS A 94 -20.00 -2.66 -6.14
CA HIS A 94 -20.48 -3.37 -4.97
C HIS A 94 -21.94 -3.83 -5.14
N ALA A 95 -22.81 -2.95 -5.59
CA ALA A 95 -24.23 -3.30 -5.80
C ALA A 95 -24.39 -4.45 -6.80
N GLN A 96 -23.66 -4.41 -7.93
CA GLN A 96 -23.73 -5.47 -8.94
C GLN A 96 -23.07 -6.78 -8.45
N ALA A 97 -21.92 -6.69 -7.78
CA ALA A 97 -21.21 -7.87 -7.27
C ALA A 97 -21.99 -8.59 -6.18
N THR A 98 -22.71 -7.86 -5.34
CA THR A 98 -23.47 -8.41 -4.20
C THR A 98 -24.95 -8.68 -4.51
N ASP A 99 -25.38 -8.62 -5.76
CA ASP A 99 -26.80 -8.73 -6.14
C ASP A 99 -27.67 -7.73 -5.35
N GLN A 100 -27.35 -6.45 -5.46
CA GLN A 100 -27.99 -5.33 -4.73
C GLN A 100 -27.90 -5.44 -3.21
N GLY A 101 -26.81 -5.98 -2.70
CA GLY A 101 -26.55 -6.12 -1.26
C GLY A 101 -27.03 -7.44 -0.67
N ALA A 102 -27.58 -8.37 -1.47
CA ALA A 102 -28.06 -9.67 -0.97
C ALA A 102 -26.92 -10.59 -0.48
N LYS A 103 -25.73 -10.53 -1.14
CA LYS A 103 -24.56 -11.34 -0.77
C LYS A 103 -23.67 -10.58 0.22
N PRO A 104 -23.16 -11.23 1.29
CA PRO A 104 -22.19 -10.62 2.18
C PRO A 104 -20.90 -10.28 1.44
N SER A 105 -20.24 -9.20 1.87
CA SER A 105 -19.02 -8.74 1.21
C SER A 105 -17.93 -8.25 2.14
N VAL A 106 -16.69 -8.38 1.65
CA VAL A 106 -15.47 -7.80 2.22
C VAL A 106 -14.89 -6.83 1.19
N VAL A 107 -14.88 -5.53 1.48
CA VAL A 107 -14.25 -4.52 0.64
C VAL A 107 -12.87 -4.22 1.20
N ALA A 108 -11.81 -4.54 0.46
CA ALA A 108 -10.44 -4.33 0.91
C ALA A 108 -9.67 -3.41 -0.04
N MET A 109 -8.87 -2.52 0.52
CA MET A 109 -8.13 -1.49 -0.21
C MET A 109 -6.77 -1.25 0.45
N ALA A 110 -5.76 -0.84 -0.31
CA ALA A 110 -4.52 -0.35 0.27
C ALA A 110 -4.76 0.98 1.00
N SER A 111 -4.13 1.18 2.16
CA SER A 111 -4.30 2.39 3.00
C SER A 111 -3.50 3.58 2.44
N THR A 112 -3.84 3.99 1.21
CA THR A 112 -3.28 5.19 0.57
C THR A 112 -4.02 6.44 1.03
N GLU A 113 -3.44 7.63 0.85
CA GLU A 113 -4.10 8.88 1.21
C GLU A 113 -5.45 9.05 0.48
N GLY A 114 -5.50 8.74 -0.83
CA GLY A 114 -6.76 8.80 -1.59
C GLY A 114 -7.83 7.84 -1.07
N VAL A 115 -7.44 6.65 -0.57
CA VAL A 115 -8.37 5.70 0.06
C VAL A 115 -8.84 6.21 1.42
N LYS A 116 -7.96 6.80 2.23
CA LYS A 116 -8.33 7.40 3.53
C LYS A 116 -9.38 8.48 3.36
N ASP A 117 -9.29 9.31 2.31
CA ASP A 117 -10.25 10.36 2.01
C ASP A 117 -11.65 9.86 1.71
N ILE A 118 -11.78 8.70 1.06
CA ILE A 118 -13.10 8.16 0.65
C ILE A 118 -13.66 7.13 1.63
N LEU A 119 -12.83 6.55 2.50
CA LEU A 119 -13.16 5.35 3.29
C LEU A 119 -14.43 5.52 4.12
N GLY A 120 -14.56 6.65 4.84
CA GLY A 120 -15.75 6.94 5.66
C GLY A 120 -17.02 7.15 4.83
N ALA A 121 -16.93 7.93 3.75
CA ALA A 121 -18.06 8.17 2.86
C ALA A 121 -18.50 6.89 2.14
N LEU A 122 -17.53 6.05 1.72
CA LEU A 122 -17.80 4.78 1.07
C LEU A 122 -18.49 3.81 2.05
N SER A 123 -18.01 3.70 3.29
CA SER A 123 -18.62 2.81 4.29
C SER A 123 -20.11 3.15 4.53
N MET A 124 -20.44 4.44 4.61
CA MET A 124 -21.82 4.88 4.74
C MET A 124 -22.69 4.54 3.54
N ARG A 125 -22.15 4.70 2.32
CA ARG A 125 -22.86 4.38 1.07
C ARG A 125 -23.12 2.89 0.89
N LEU A 126 -22.21 2.05 1.37
CA LEU A 126 -22.32 0.60 1.28
C LEU A 126 -23.03 -0.04 2.47
N GLY A 127 -23.34 0.74 3.53
CA GLY A 127 -23.86 0.21 4.80
C GLY A 127 -22.86 -0.77 5.44
N ALA A 128 -21.56 -0.53 5.30
CA ALA A 128 -20.51 -1.43 5.72
C ALA A 128 -19.85 -0.96 7.03
N SER A 129 -19.51 -1.91 7.91
CA SER A 129 -18.62 -1.65 9.04
C SER A 129 -17.17 -1.55 8.55
N VAL A 130 -16.41 -0.55 9.01
CA VAL A 130 -15.06 -0.27 8.52
C VAL A 130 -14.00 -0.33 9.60
N VAL A 131 -12.86 -0.97 9.31
CA VAL A 131 -11.65 -0.92 10.12
C VAL A 131 -10.51 -0.38 9.26
N ALA A 132 -9.99 0.79 9.65
CA ALA A 132 -8.98 1.50 8.86
C ALA A 132 -7.55 1.18 9.32
N ASP A 133 -6.63 1.20 8.36
CA ASP A 133 -5.18 1.25 8.57
C ASP A 133 -4.65 0.04 9.38
N VAL A 134 -5.04 -1.15 8.94
CA VAL A 134 -4.68 -2.41 9.60
C VAL A 134 -3.36 -2.97 9.05
N SER A 135 -2.63 -3.68 9.91
CA SER A 135 -1.46 -4.48 9.52
C SER A 135 -1.81 -5.94 9.25
N GLU A 136 -2.95 -6.39 9.77
CA GLU A 136 -3.41 -7.75 9.58
C GLU A 136 -4.93 -7.80 9.61
N PHE A 137 -5.54 -8.67 8.79
CA PHE A 137 -6.97 -8.98 8.88
C PHE A 137 -7.28 -10.43 8.49
N GLY A 138 -8.36 -10.93 9.10
CA GLY A 138 -8.97 -12.21 8.80
C GLY A 138 -10.48 -12.07 8.68
N VAL A 139 -11.12 -13.02 8.01
CA VAL A 139 -12.57 -13.05 7.85
C VAL A 139 -13.11 -14.45 8.07
N VAL A 140 -14.30 -14.51 8.68
CA VAL A 140 -15.06 -15.74 8.85
C VAL A 140 -16.50 -15.48 8.40
N ALA A 141 -17.11 -16.43 7.71
CA ALA A 141 -18.53 -16.38 7.41
C ALA A 141 -19.32 -16.64 8.71
N GLU A 142 -20.24 -15.75 9.03
CA GLU A 142 -21.04 -15.88 10.25
C GLU A 142 -22.50 -15.52 9.96
N GLY A 143 -23.37 -16.52 10.02
CA GLY A 143 -24.78 -16.36 9.63
C GLY A 143 -24.91 -15.85 8.21
N ASN A 144 -25.62 -14.73 8.03
CA ASN A 144 -25.78 -14.05 6.73
C ASN A 144 -24.75 -12.92 6.52
N GLY A 145 -23.68 -12.87 7.31
CA GLY A 145 -22.71 -11.80 7.29
C GLY A 145 -21.26 -12.27 7.36
N VAL A 146 -20.43 -11.35 7.78
CA VAL A 146 -18.98 -11.50 7.91
C VAL A 146 -18.54 -11.07 9.30
N LEU A 147 -17.74 -11.89 9.97
CA LEU A 147 -16.93 -11.48 11.10
C LEU A 147 -15.55 -11.13 10.58
N LEU A 148 -15.21 -9.85 10.61
CA LEU A 148 -13.88 -9.31 10.34
C LEU A 148 -13.10 -9.23 11.65
N THR A 149 -11.90 -9.82 11.67
CA THR A 149 -10.90 -9.61 12.72
C THR A 149 -9.75 -8.83 12.14
N ALA A 150 -9.22 -7.86 12.88
CA ALA A 150 -8.12 -7.04 12.38
C ALA A 150 -7.17 -6.62 13.50
N THR A 151 -5.90 -6.51 13.17
CA THR A 151 -4.85 -5.93 14.02
C THR A 151 -4.44 -4.58 13.42
N ARG A 152 -4.44 -3.54 14.23
CA ARG A 152 -3.96 -2.23 13.80
C ARG A 152 -2.98 -1.63 14.80
N PRO A 153 -1.89 -1.02 14.33
CA PRO A 153 -0.99 -0.26 15.18
C PRO A 153 -1.67 1.01 15.69
N VAL A 154 -1.46 1.32 16.95
CA VAL A 154 -1.95 2.54 17.62
C VAL A 154 -0.84 3.20 18.41
N MET A 155 -1.05 4.44 18.90
CA MET A 155 -0.08 5.19 19.71
C MET A 155 1.29 5.31 19.03
N ALA A 156 1.31 5.73 17.77
CA ALA A 156 2.52 5.80 16.95
C ALA A 156 3.25 4.44 16.86
N SER A 157 2.48 3.38 16.63
CA SER A 157 2.94 1.98 16.51
C SER A 157 3.62 1.39 17.77
N LYS A 158 3.44 2.03 18.93
CA LYS A 158 3.92 1.49 20.22
C LYS A 158 3.06 0.36 20.78
N ALA A 159 1.84 0.22 20.28
CA ALA A 159 0.91 -0.84 20.67
C ALA A 159 0.09 -1.30 19.48
N ASN A 160 -0.38 -2.54 19.51
CA ASN A 160 -1.34 -3.07 18.59
C ASN A 160 -2.68 -3.25 19.27
N THR A 161 -3.77 -2.91 18.58
CA THR A 161 -5.12 -3.23 19.02
C THR A 161 -5.72 -4.27 18.10
N HIS A 162 -6.45 -5.22 18.71
CA HIS A 162 -7.23 -6.21 17.97
C HIS A 162 -8.69 -5.75 17.96
N VAL A 163 -9.25 -5.68 16.76
CA VAL A 163 -10.61 -5.18 16.52
C VAL A 163 -11.41 -6.26 15.84
N GLN A 164 -12.69 -6.36 16.19
CA GLN A 164 -13.65 -7.20 15.51
C GLN A 164 -14.82 -6.36 15.01
N ALA A 165 -15.29 -6.65 13.81
CA ALA A 165 -16.49 -6.05 13.24
C ALA A 165 -17.34 -7.15 12.60
N GLN A 166 -18.62 -7.21 13.03
CA GLN A 166 -19.59 -8.16 12.49
C GLN A 166 -20.68 -7.38 11.75
N ALA A 167 -20.82 -7.64 10.45
CA ALA A 167 -21.82 -7.01 9.60
C ALA A 167 -22.05 -7.84 8.34
N GLN A 168 -23.11 -7.53 7.57
CA GLN A 168 -23.32 -8.12 6.25
C GLN A 168 -22.21 -7.67 5.28
N HIS A 169 -21.79 -6.41 5.35
CA HIS A 169 -20.71 -5.83 4.57
C HIS A 169 -19.64 -5.26 5.51
N VAL A 170 -18.41 -5.64 5.30
CA VAL A 170 -17.26 -5.11 6.06
C VAL A 170 -16.25 -4.48 5.12
N MET A 171 -15.53 -3.48 5.60
CA MET A 171 -14.49 -2.79 4.85
C MET A 171 -13.20 -2.75 5.64
N VAL A 172 -12.08 -2.83 4.94
CA VAL A 172 -10.76 -2.74 5.54
C VAL A 172 -9.82 -1.95 4.64
N SER A 173 -9.02 -1.04 5.21
CA SER A 173 -7.85 -0.49 4.53
C SER A 173 -6.57 -1.03 5.17
N VAL A 174 -5.66 -1.52 4.34
CA VAL A 174 -4.48 -2.29 4.73
C VAL A 174 -3.22 -1.48 4.49
N ARG A 175 -2.34 -1.42 5.47
CA ARG A 175 -1.03 -0.77 5.34
C ARG A 175 -0.18 -1.48 4.29
N SER A 176 0.55 -0.72 3.48
CA SER A 176 1.55 -1.27 2.56
C SER A 176 2.61 -2.07 3.32
N GLY A 177 3.13 -3.12 2.70
CA GLY A 177 4.13 -3.99 3.30
C GLY A 177 3.60 -4.96 4.36
N SER A 178 2.26 -5.02 4.56
CA SER A 178 1.65 -5.93 5.52
C SER A 178 1.60 -7.38 5.03
N TYR A 179 1.58 -7.59 3.73
CA TYR A 179 1.49 -8.92 3.12
C TYR A 179 2.48 -9.07 1.97
N GLY A 180 2.90 -10.30 1.71
CA GLY A 180 3.61 -10.67 0.49
C GLY A 180 2.69 -10.65 -0.72
N ILE A 181 3.28 -10.52 -1.91
CA ILE A 181 2.58 -10.63 -3.19
C ILE A 181 2.54 -12.11 -3.61
N LEU A 182 1.42 -12.51 -4.21
CA LEU A 182 1.27 -13.84 -4.78
C LEU A 182 2.00 -13.89 -6.13
N GLU A 183 3.10 -14.64 -6.20
CA GLU A 183 3.79 -14.91 -7.46
C GLU A 183 3.59 -16.36 -7.86
N ASN A 184 3.02 -16.58 -9.06
CA ASN A 184 2.76 -17.94 -9.58
C ASN A 184 2.03 -18.88 -8.61
N GLY A 185 1.13 -18.34 -7.77
CA GLY A 185 0.38 -19.12 -6.78
C GLY A 185 1.11 -19.31 -5.45
N VAL A 186 2.29 -18.71 -5.25
CA VAL A 186 3.07 -18.77 -4.01
C VAL A 186 3.27 -17.35 -3.47
N LEU A 187 3.07 -17.14 -2.17
CA LEU A 187 3.42 -15.86 -1.53
C LEU A 187 4.94 -15.69 -1.44
N GLU A 188 5.45 -14.49 -1.73
CA GLU A 188 6.89 -14.15 -1.69
C GLU A 188 7.58 -14.57 -0.36
N ASN A 189 6.84 -14.56 0.75
CA ASN A 189 7.34 -14.93 2.09
C ASN A 189 7.22 -16.43 2.42
N GLY A 190 6.78 -17.25 1.47
CA GLY A 190 6.68 -18.72 1.66
C GLY A 190 5.53 -19.19 2.57
N GLU A 191 4.66 -18.29 3.05
CA GLU A 191 3.60 -18.63 4.02
C GLU A 191 2.45 -19.48 3.46
N ASN A 192 2.40 -19.74 2.16
CA ASN A 192 1.33 -20.52 1.56
C ASN A 192 1.84 -21.66 0.68
N GLN A 193 2.48 -22.67 1.29
CA GLN A 193 2.94 -23.89 0.59
C GLN A 193 1.80 -24.78 0.04
N ASN A 194 0.53 -24.43 0.30
CA ASN A 194 -0.65 -25.17 -0.12
C ASN A 194 -1.48 -24.47 -1.20
N ALA A 195 -0.96 -23.42 -1.83
CA ALA A 195 -1.65 -22.79 -2.94
C ALA A 195 -1.73 -23.79 -4.10
N LYS A 196 -2.93 -24.32 -4.35
CA LYS A 196 -3.19 -25.05 -5.58
C LYS A 196 -2.87 -24.13 -6.76
N PRO A 197 -2.31 -24.68 -7.89
CA PRO A 197 -2.21 -23.91 -9.11
C PRO A 197 -3.55 -23.23 -9.39
N LEU A 198 -3.53 -21.91 -9.51
CA LEU A 198 -4.74 -21.15 -9.79
C LEU A 198 -5.34 -21.72 -11.09
N ASN A 199 -6.52 -22.30 -10.99
CA ASN A 199 -7.24 -22.78 -12.15
C ASN A 199 -7.67 -21.53 -12.91
N HIS A 200 -6.93 -21.16 -13.95
CA HIS A 200 -7.15 -19.95 -14.73
C HIS A 200 -8.50 -20.03 -15.44
N GLN A 201 -9.57 -19.73 -14.72
CA GLN A 201 -10.83 -19.37 -15.34
C GLN A 201 -10.62 -18.04 -16.06
N PRO A 202 -11.19 -17.86 -17.26
CA PRO A 202 -11.09 -16.58 -17.94
C PRO A 202 -11.71 -15.47 -17.07
N VAL A 203 -10.92 -14.45 -16.78
CA VAL A 203 -11.36 -13.29 -16.00
C VAL A 203 -12.47 -12.57 -16.75
N ARG A 204 -13.58 -12.32 -16.10
CA ARG A 204 -14.70 -11.56 -16.68
C ARG A 204 -14.45 -10.07 -16.48
N ILE A 205 -14.32 -9.30 -17.55
CA ILE A 205 -14.22 -7.83 -17.49
C ILE A 205 -15.63 -7.23 -17.72
N VAL A 206 -16.07 -6.42 -16.77
CA VAL A 206 -17.39 -5.79 -16.79
C VAL A 206 -17.23 -4.28 -16.73
N PRO A 207 -17.58 -3.54 -17.80
CA PRO A 207 -17.54 -2.08 -17.76
C PRO A 207 -18.62 -1.52 -16.84
N LEU A 208 -18.21 -0.56 -15.99
CA LEU A 208 -19.10 0.16 -15.10
C LEU A 208 -19.57 1.48 -15.75
N LYS A 209 -20.85 1.73 -15.68
CA LYS A 209 -21.40 3.07 -15.93
C LYS A 209 -21.31 3.88 -14.63
N ILE A 210 -20.65 5.02 -14.70
CA ILE A 210 -20.59 5.97 -13.58
C ILE A 210 -21.75 6.92 -13.70
N GLU A 211 -22.61 6.95 -12.70
CA GLU A 211 -23.61 8.00 -12.58
C GLU A 211 -22.91 9.25 -12.04
N ARG A 212 -22.72 10.25 -12.90
CA ARG A 212 -22.27 11.57 -12.46
C ARG A 212 -23.44 12.20 -11.70
N ALA A 213 -23.36 12.26 -10.39
CA ALA A 213 -24.19 13.22 -9.68
C ALA A 213 -23.76 14.62 -10.14
N ASP A 214 -24.70 15.45 -10.60
CA ASP A 214 -24.50 16.87 -10.93
C ASP A 214 -24.14 17.74 -9.69
N SER A 215 -23.49 17.13 -8.70
CA SER A 215 -23.01 17.84 -7.53
C SER A 215 -21.85 18.73 -7.94
N LYS A 216 -22.02 20.04 -7.77
CA LYS A 216 -20.92 21.01 -7.85
C LYS A 216 -19.78 20.45 -7.00
N LEU A 217 -18.64 20.17 -7.62
CA LEU A 217 -17.45 19.73 -6.92
C LEU A 217 -17.13 20.73 -5.82
N GLN A 218 -17.07 20.27 -4.59
CA GLN A 218 -16.74 21.13 -3.45
C GLN A 218 -15.25 21.51 -3.44
N THR A 219 -14.42 20.69 -4.12
CA THR A 219 -12.98 20.90 -4.28
C THR A 219 -12.58 20.71 -5.73
N GLN A 220 -11.68 21.56 -6.22
CA GLN A 220 -11.05 21.44 -7.53
C GLN A 220 -9.54 21.37 -7.34
N ILE A 221 -8.89 20.39 -7.99
CA ILE A 221 -7.44 20.34 -8.06
C ILE A 221 -7.00 21.45 -9.03
N ARG A 222 -6.18 22.38 -8.54
CA ARG A 222 -5.62 23.46 -9.37
C ARG A 222 -4.35 23.03 -10.08
N GLU A 223 -3.53 22.23 -9.41
CA GLU A 223 -2.22 21.81 -9.87
C GLU A 223 -1.84 20.50 -9.21
N ILE A 224 -1.26 19.58 -9.98
CA ILE A 224 -0.63 18.36 -9.46
C ILE A 224 0.88 18.60 -9.56
N ILE A 225 1.53 18.75 -8.42
CA ILE A 225 2.99 18.81 -8.34
C ILE A 225 3.50 17.39 -8.42
N THR A 226 3.92 16.97 -9.61
CA THR A 226 4.60 15.68 -9.78
C THR A 226 6.03 15.79 -9.29
N ALA A 227 6.45 14.88 -8.42
CA ALA A 227 7.88 14.68 -8.16
C ALA A 227 8.59 14.38 -9.50
N ALA A 228 9.89 14.74 -9.60
CA ALA A 228 10.66 14.47 -10.81
C ALA A 228 10.48 13.03 -11.27
N ALA A 229 10.35 12.81 -12.58
CA ALA A 229 9.97 11.52 -13.18
C ALA A 229 10.89 10.33 -12.80
N ASP A 230 12.07 10.61 -12.26
CA ASP A 230 13.10 9.62 -11.89
C ASP A 230 13.09 9.25 -10.39
N THR A 231 12.09 9.71 -9.59
CA THR A 231 12.05 9.38 -8.17
C THR A 231 11.15 8.17 -7.90
N ILE A 232 11.70 7.17 -7.20
CA ILE A 232 10.95 5.99 -6.75
C ILE A 232 9.92 6.45 -5.71
N ASP A 233 8.65 6.06 -5.87
CA ASP A 233 7.61 6.34 -4.87
C ASP A 233 7.94 5.59 -3.57
N LEU A 234 8.15 6.32 -2.50
CA LEU A 234 8.53 5.76 -1.20
C LEU A 234 7.51 4.76 -0.64
N ASN A 235 6.24 4.88 -1.02
CA ASN A 235 5.22 3.95 -0.55
C ASN A 235 5.31 2.58 -1.22
N GLU A 236 5.97 2.51 -2.40
CA GLU A 236 6.12 1.30 -3.22
C GLU A 236 7.57 0.80 -3.24
N ALA A 237 8.50 1.54 -2.61
CA ALA A 237 9.93 1.24 -2.60
C ALA A 237 10.25 -0.02 -1.79
N GLU A 238 10.96 -0.98 -2.39
CA GLU A 238 11.47 -2.15 -1.67
C GLU A 238 12.62 -1.81 -0.71
N ALA A 239 13.42 -0.81 -1.09
CA ALA A 239 14.48 -0.28 -0.26
C ALA A 239 14.38 1.24 -0.15
N ILE A 240 14.69 1.79 1.02
CA ILE A 240 14.70 3.23 1.27
C ILE A 240 15.99 3.60 1.97
N VAL A 241 16.66 4.65 1.47
CA VAL A 241 17.74 5.33 2.16
C VAL A 241 17.22 6.68 2.65
N ALA A 242 17.15 6.87 3.96
CA ALA A 242 16.57 8.06 4.56
C ALA A 242 17.62 8.94 5.24
N ALA A 243 17.60 10.23 4.91
CA ALA A 243 18.48 11.26 5.42
C ALA A 243 17.91 11.92 6.68
N GLY A 244 18.72 12.03 7.72
CA GLY A 244 18.42 12.77 8.94
C GLY A 244 19.29 14.00 9.12
N ARG A 245 19.13 14.72 10.26
CA ARG A 245 19.87 15.93 10.62
C ARG A 245 21.41 15.79 10.60
N GLY A 246 21.92 14.55 10.57
CA GLY A 246 23.34 14.29 10.38
C GLY A 246 23.84 14.63 8.97
N VAL A 247 22.97 14.64 7.97
CA VAL A 247 23.24 15.07 6.59
C VAL A 247 23.19 16.60 6.57
N LYS A 248 24.33 17.26 6.41
CA LYS A 248 24.46 18.70 6.63
C LYS A 248 24.78 19.50 5.37
N ASP A 249 25.25 18.85 4.32
CA ASP A 249 25.75 19.50 3.11
C ASP A 249 25.51 18.65 1.84
N GLU A 250 25.85 19.21 0.70
CA GLU A 250 25.67 18.57 -0.59
C GLU A 250 26.58 17.33 -0.76
N ALA A 251 27.73 17.25 -0.09
CA ALA A 251 28.59 16.07 -0.14
C ALA A 251 27.91 14.87 0.56
N ALA A 252 27.29 15.09 1.70
CA ALA A 252 26.49 14.06 2.37
C ALA A 252 25.26 13.66 1.55
N LYS A 253 24.58 14.61 0.89
CA LYS A 253 23.46 14.30 -0.02
C LYS A 253 23.92 13.43 -1.20
N ALA A 254 25.09 13.72 -1.77
CA ALA A 254 25.65 12.91 -2.84
C ALA A 254 25.92 11.46 -2.41
N LEU A 255 26.43 11.25 -1.18
CA LEU A 255 26.62 9.91 -0.63
C LEU A 255 25.28 9.17 -0.41
N ILE A 256 24.23 9.86 0.04
CA ILE A 256 22.87 9.30 0.14
C ILE A 256 22.37 8.88 -1.23
N ALA A 257 22.53 9.74 -2.24
CA ALA A 257 22.10 9.44 -3.61
C ALA A 257 22.87 8.26 -4.22
N GLU A 258 24.19 8.19 -3.98
CA GLU A 258 25.01 7.08 -4.45
C GLU A 258 24.58 5.76 -3.79
N LEU A 259 24.39 5.74 -2.47
CA LEU A 259 23.93 4.56 -1.75
C LEU A 259 22.55 4.10 -2.26
N ALA A 260 21.62 5.04 -2.42
CA ALA A 260 20.30 4.76 -2.98
C ALA A 260 20.39 4.18 -4.41
N GLY A 261 21.24 4.75 -5.27
CA GLY A 261 21.45 4.25 -6.63
C GLY A 261 21.98 2.82 -6.67
N VAL A 262 22.96 2.48 -5.83
CA VAL A 262 23.51 1.11 -5.76
C VAL A 262 22.46 0.10 -5.28
N LEU A 263 21.54 0.52 -4.42
CA LEU A 263 20.47 -0.33 -3.87
C LEU A 263 19.20 -0.33 -4.72
N ASN A 264 19.09 0.53 -5.73
CA ASN A 264 17.83 0.85 -6.40
C ASN A 264 16.75 1.27 -5.40
N ALA A 265 17.11 2.12 -4.45
CA ALA A 265 16.31 2.51 -3.31
C ALA A 265 15.67 3.89 -3.51
N GLY A 266 14.50 4.10 -2.92
CA GLY A 266 13.91 5.43 -2.77
C GLY A 266 14.70 6.28 -1.76
N ILE A 267 14.72 7.60 -1.96
CA ILE A 267 15.37 8.53 -1.04
C ILE A 267 14.30 9.22 -0.20
N GLY A 268 14.35 9.00 1.11
CA GLY A 268 13.50 9.64 2.09
C GLY A 268 14.24 10.67 2.93
N ALA A 269 13.49 11.51 3.64
CA ALA A 269 14.06 12.50 4.55
C ALA A 269 13.27 12.62 5.85
N SER A 270 13.97 12.97 6.93
CA SER A 270 13.31 13.36 8.17
C SER A 270 12.71 14.77 8.06
N ARG A 271 11.68 15.06 8.86
CA ARG A 271 11.02 16.37 8.94
C ARG A 271 12.03 17.52 9.11
N ALA A 272 13.09 17.32 9.89
CA ALA A 272 14.11 18.34 10.11
C ALA A 272 14.82 18.79 8.82
N LEU A 273 14.99 17.89 7.85
CA LEU A 273 15.64 18.23 6.58
C LEU A 273 14.66 18.83 5.55
N THR A 274 13.41 18.45 5.60
CA THR A 274 12.38 19.06 4.75
C THR A 274 12.03 20.47 5.21
N GLU A 275 11.95 20.72 6.53
CA GLU A 275 11.77 22.06 7.10
C GLU A 275 13.00 22.96 6.84
N ALA A 276 14.20 22.39 6.77
CA ALA A 276 15.41 23.12 6.39
C ALA A 276 15.53 23.40 4.87
N GLY A 277 14.60 22.89 4.05
CA GLY A 277 14.61 23.05 2.60
C GLY A 277 15.69 22.23 1.87
N MET A 278 16.35 21.28 2.56
CA MET A 278 17.35 20.40 1.96
C MET A 278 16.73 19.29 1.09
N TYR A 279 15.54 18.86 1.44
CA TYR A 279 14.73 17.87 0.70
C TYR A 279 13.31 18.38 0.53
N ASP A 280 12.65 17.93 -0.52
CA ASP A 280 11.25 18.26 -0.79
C ASP A 280 10.33 17.65 0.27
N PRO A 281 9.26 18.34 0.71
CA PRO A 281 8.28 17.79 1.64
C PRO A 281 7.63 16.47 1.20
N SER A 282 7.55 16.22 -0.10
CA SER A 282 6.97 14.98 -0.66
C SER A 282 7.74 13.71 -0.31
N VAL A 283 9.03 13.83 0.08
CA VAL A 283 9.86 12.71 0.52
C VAL A 283 9.98 12.62 2.04
N GLN A 284 9.21 13.42 2.80
CA GLN A 284 9.21 13.35 4.25
C GLN A 284 8.66 12.03 4.75
N ILE A 285 9.40 11.36 5.65
CA ILE A 285 8.98 10.14 6.33
C ILE A 285 8.69 10.42 7.80
N GLY A 286 7.59 9.88 8.30
CA GLY A 286 7.17 10.00 9.69
C GLY A 286 5.65 10.15 9.83
N GLN A 287 5.19 10.39 11.05
CA GLN A 287 3.78 10.51 11.40
C GLN A 287 3.02 11.59 10.60
N THR A 288 3.70 12.68 10.23
CA THR A 288 3.14 13.81 9.47
C THR A 288 3.57 13.81 8.01
N GLY A 289 4.27 12.78 7.58
CA GLY A 289 4.71 12.54 6.22
C GLY A 289 4.26 11.17 5.74
N LYS A 290 5.06 10.56 4.88
CA LYS A 290 4.78 9.21 4.38
C LYS A 290 5.05 8.16 5.48
N VAL A 291 4.18 7.17 5.58
CA VAL A 291 4.40 5.94 6.36
C VAL A 291 4.82 4.87 5.36
N VAL A 292 6.00 4.32 5.56
CA VAL A 292 6.63 3.40 4.62
C VAL A 292 6.88 2.02 5.24
N SER A 293 6.95 0.99 4.40
CA SER A 293 7.10 -0.40 4.83
C SER A 293 8.03 -1.17 3.87
N PRO A 294 9.27 -0.69 3.63
CA PRO A 294 10.21 -1.33 2.73
C PRO A 294 10.74 -2.65 3.33
N GLN A 295 11.30 -3.50 2.46
CA GLN A 295 12.08 -4.65 2.90
C GLN A 295 13.37 -4.22 3.62
N LEU A 296 13.97 -3.10 3.18
CA LEU A 296 15.19 -2.53 3.77
C LEU A 296 15.02 -1.02 3.96
N TYR A 297 15.20 -0.56 5.19
CA TYR A 297 15.24 0.86 5.54
C TYR A 297 16.62 1.23 6.11
N ILE A 298 17.34 2.12 5.46
CA ILE A 298 18.64 2.60 5.95
C ILE A 298 18.49 4.02 6.47
N ALA A 299 18.60 4.20 7.78
CA ALA A 299 18.51 5.47 8.49
C ALA A 299 19.89 6.11 8.64
N VAL A 300 20.19 7.18 7.90
CA VAL A 300 21.49 7.85 7.93
C VAL A 300 21.40 9.18 8.67
N GLY A 301 22.07 9.30 9.81
CA GLY A 301 22.09 10.52 10.63
C GLY A 301 20.70 10.90 11.19
N ILE A 302 19.80 9.94 11.32
CA ILE A 302 18.47 10.08 11.92
C ILE A 302 18.55 9.82 13.41
N SER A 303 17.95 10.69 14.24
CA SER A 303 17.97 10.56 15.69
C SER A 303 17.03 9.47 16.23
N GLY A 304 15.95 9.15 15.51
CA GLY A 304 14.95 8.18 15.99
C GLY A 304 13.85 8.80 16.86
N ALA A 305 13.49 10.08 16.60
CA ALA A 305 12.33 10.67 17.24
C ALA A 305 11.08 9.82 16.98
N ILE A 306 10.19 9.71 17.98
CA ILE A 306 8.98 8.87 17.95
C ILE A 306 8.14 9.13 16.70
N GLN A 307 8.04 10.39 16.27
CA GLN A 307 7.28 10.78 15.08
C GLN A 307 7.89 10.24 13.78
N HIS A 308 9.21 10.10 13.72
CA HIS A 308 9.88 9.49 12.57
C HIS A 308 9.73 7.96 12.61
N VAL A 309 9.97 7.38 13.76
CA VAL A 309 9.86 5.93 14.00
C VAL A 309 8.46 5.42 13.65
N ALA A 310 7.40 6.18 13.99
CA ALA A 310 6.02 5.84 13.62
C ALA A 310 5.80 5.66 12.11
N GLY A 311 6.64 6.28 11.27
CA GLY A 311 6.58 6.15 9.82
C GLY A 311 7.36 4.98 9.24
N ILE A 312 8.15 4.24 10.04
CA ILE A 312 9.05 3.18 9.56
C ILE A 312 8.88 1.82 10.27
N THR A 313 7.99 1.75 11.25
CA THR A 313 7.80 0.56 12.12
C THR A 313 7.46 -0.72 11.38
N ASN A 314 6.93 -0.64 10.18
CA ASN A 314 6.60 -1.80 9.36
C ASN A 314 7.74 -2.18 8.38
N SER A 315 8.89 -1.50 8.44
CA SER A 315 10.07 -1.91 7.66
C SER A 315 10.54 -3.27 8.14
N LYS A 316 10.87 -4.17 7.21
CA LYS A 316 11.26 -5.54 7.57
C LYS A 316 12.66 -5.61 8.20
N VAL A 317 13.57 -4.80 7.69
CA VAL A 317 14.93 -4.63 8.22
C VAL A 317 15.26 -3.15 8.31
N ILE A 318 15.68 -2.69 9.48
CA ILE A 318 16.11 -1.31 9.73
C ILE A 318 17.61 -1.31 10.04
N VAL A 319 18.37 -0.60 9.22
CA VAL A 319 19.81 -0.35 9.43
C VAL A 319 20.01 1.11 9.83
N ALA A 320 20.68 1.37 10.93
CA ALA A 320 20.96 2.74 11.39
C ALA A 320 22.44 3.08 11.31
N VAL A 321 22.75 4.25 10.75
CA VAL A 321 24.09 4.85 10.77
C VAL A 321 24.00 6.19 11.49
N ASN A 322 24.61 6.29 12.67
CA ASN A 322 24.65 7.51 13.46
C ASN A 322 25.97 7.60 14.23
N LYS A 323 26.50 8.81 14.38
CA LYS A 323 27.70 9.04 15.19
C LYS A 323 27.43 9.08 16.71
N ASP A 324 26.18 9.34 17.09
CA ASP A 324 25.71 9.35 18.48
C ASP A 324 25.25 7.94 18.85
N VAL A 325 26.03 7.31 19.75
CA VAL A 325 25.76 5.93 20.22
C VAL A 325 24.46 5.83 21.00
N ASP A 326 24.02 6.92 21.61
CA ASP A 326 22.80 6.99 22.42
C ASP A 326 21.57 7.44 21.59
N ALA A 327 21.71 7.54 20.25
CA ALA A 327 20.62 7.93 19.40
C ALA A 327 19.46 6.89 19.48
N PRO A 328 18.21 7.32 19.78
CA PRO A 328 17.06 6.40 19.93
C PRO A 328 16.76 5.55 18.70
N ILE A 329 17.30 5.91 17.51
CA ILE A 329 17.13 5.08 16.30
C ILE A 329 17.71 3.67 16.49
N PHE A 330 18.74 3.51 17.31
CA PHE A 330 19.35 2.21 17.59
C PHE A 330 18.45 1.28 18.40
N GLU A 331 17.45 1.81 19.13
CA GLU A 331 16.48 0.99 19.87
C GLU A 331 15.53 0.23 18.94
N VAL A 332 15.35 0.72 17.69
CA VAL A 332 14.44 0.13 16.71
C VAL A 332 15.16 -0.47 15.50
N ALA A 333 16.47 -0.28 15.42
CA ALA A 333 17.28 -0.81 14.33
C ALA A 333 17.64 -2.28 14.56
N ASP A 334 17.53 -3.11 13.52
CA ASP A 334 18.04 -4.48 13.53
C ASP A 334 19.57 -4.53 13.47
N TYR A 335 20.16 -3.54 12.76
CA TYR A 335 21.61 -3.37 12.64
C TYR A 335 21.98 -1.90 12.84
N GLY A 336 23.00 -1.66 13.67
CA GLY A 336 23.49 -0.32 13.96
C GLY A 336 24.99 -0.17 13.66
N ILE A 337 25.36 0.93 13.02
CA ILE A 337 26.76 1.32 12.79
C ILE A 337 26.96 2.67 13.47
N VAL A 338 27.77 2.68 14.53
CA VAL A 338 28.17 3.91 15.20
C VAL A 338 29.39 4.50 14.49
N GLY A 339 29.21 5.62 13.80
CA GLY A 339 30.29 6.24 13.03
C GLY A 339 29.85 7.50 12.28
N ASP A 340 30.81 8.19 11.72
CA ASP A 340 30.56 9.34 10.85
C ASP A 340 30.09 8.85 9.47
N LEU A 341 29.00 9.45 8.95
CA LEU A 341 28.46 9.07 7.66
C LEU A 341 29.47 9.24 6.50
N TYR A 342 30.38 10.20 6.61
CA TYR A 342 31.42 10.43 5.58
C TYR A 342 32.47 9.32 5.53
N GLU A 343 32.64 8.54 6.60
CA GLU A 343 33.53 7.36 6.64
C GLU A 343 32.74 6.08 6.35
N VAL A 344 31.55 5.95 6.96
CA VAL A 344 30.74 4.72 6.88
C VAL A 344 30.15 4.52 5.51
N LEU A 345 29.54 5.56 4.89
CA LEU A 345 28.81 5.36 3.63
C LEU A 345 29.73 4.98 2.47
N PRO A 346 30.91 5.58 2.26
CA PRO A 346 31.81 5.13 1.17
C PRO A 346 32.23 3.66 1.33
N ALA A 347 32.52 3.23 2.55
CA ALA A 347 32.88 1.83 2.82
C ALA A 347 31.69 0.88 2.58
N LEU A 348 30.50 1.25 3.02
CA LEU A 348 29.27 0.49 2.80
C LEU A 348 28.93 0.38 1.32
N ILE A 349 29.01 1.48 0.56
CA ILE A 349 28.77 1.52 -0.89
C ILE A 349 29.76 0.60 -1.62
N ALA A 350 31.05 0.68 -1.26
CA ALA A 350 32.08 -0.17 -1.88
C ALA A 350 31.80 -1.67 -1.64
N GLU A 351 31.40 -2.02 -0.41
CA GLU A 351 31.12 -3.40 -0.06
C GLU A 351 29.85 -3.93 -0.76
N ILE A 352 28.79 -3.11 -0.83
CA ILE A 352 27.56 -3.48 -1.57
C ILE A 352 27.86 -3.70 -3.05
N LYS A 353 28.67 -2.81 -3.68
CA LYS A 353 29.10 -2.99 -5.07
C LYS A 353 29.88 -4.28 -5.24
N ARG A 354 30.75 -4.64 -4.29
CA ARG A 354 31.52 -5.89 -4.32
C ARG A 354 30.64 -7.13 -4.24
N VAL A 355 29.57 -7.09 -3.44
CA VAL A 355 28.67 -8.23 -3.25
C VAL A 355 27.69 -8.38 -4.42
N LYS A 356 27.27 -7.28 -5.04
CA LYS A 356 26.35 -7.32 -6.18
C LYS A 356 27.02 -7.68 -7.50
N GLY A 357 28.36 -7.67 -7.56
CA GLY A 357 29.17 -8.08 -8.70
C GLY A 357 29.32 -7.07 -9.75
#